data_936c492f85582b3c1df7dbc02d857fdb
#
_entry.id   936c492f85582b3c1df7dbc02d857fdb
#
_cell.length_a   1.000
_cell.length_b   1.000
_cell.length_c   1.000
_cell.angle_alpha   90.00
_cell.angle_beta   90.00
_cell.angle_gamma   90.00
#
_symmetry.space_group_name_H-M   'P 1'
#
loop_
_entity.id
_entity.type
_entity.pdbx_description
1 polymer ?
#
loop_
_entity_poly.entity_id
_entity_poly.type
_entity_poly.pdbx_seq_one_letter_code
_entity_poly.pdbx_strand_id
1 'polypeptide(L)'
;MDDPRNVIILGSGCAGLTAAIYTGRAGLKPLVIEGLEFGGQLYTTTDVENFPGFPDGVMGPELIDRMKVQAERFGAEFLSYQSAKTLDFTKQPIKVTTGNDETYSCQALIIATGASPKQLGLPNEMELRGYGVSTCATCDGAFFRDQEIAVIGGGDTAMEEALFLTRFASKVYVLHRRDELRASKI
;
A
#
# COMPACT_ATOMS: atom_id res chain seq x y z
N MET A 1 21.93 25.51 -6.29
CA MET A 1 20.64 24.83 -6.04
C MET A 1 20.43 23.94 -7.26
N ASP A 2 20.25 22.64 -7.02
CA ASP A 2 19.98 21.72 -8.13
C ASP A 2 18.66 22.08 -8.78
N ASP A 3 18.56 21.85 -10.10
CA ASP A 3 17.33 22.07 -10.83
C ASP A 3 16.19 21.24 -10.24
N PRO A 4 14.97 21.80 -10.13
CA PRO A 4 13.85 21.06 -9.57
C PRO A 4 13.54 19.82 -10.41
N ARG A 5 13.30 18.69 -9.76
CA ARG A 5 12.85 17.46 -10.41
C ARG A 5 11.51 17.70 -11.11
N ASN A 6 11.28 17.04 -12.24
CA ASN A 6 9.95 17.09 -12.85
C ASN A 6 8.89 16.49 -11.94
N VAL A 7 9.18 15.31 -11.37
CA VAL A 7 8.26 14.56 -10.50
C VAL A 7 9.02 13.95 -9.33
N ILE A 8 8.47 14.09 -8.13
CA ILE A 8 8.82 13.27 -6.97
C ILE A 8 7.61 12.38 -6.64
N ILE A 9 7.88 11.12 -6.29
CA ILE A 9 6.88 10.13 -5.90
C ILE A 9 7.19 9.70 -4.47
N LEU A 10 6.21 9.76 -3.58
CA LEU A 10 6.34 9.29 -2.20
C LEU A 10 5.73 7.90 -2.06
N GLY A 11 6.58 6.92 -1.76
CA GLY A 11 6.22 5.51 -1.59
C GLY A 11 6.54 4.65 -2.80
N SER A 12 7.04 3.43 -2.52
CA SER A 12 7.46 2.43 -3.50
C SER A 12 6.58 1.17 -3.50
N GLY A 13 5.34 1.27 -3.03
CA GLY A 13 4.34 0.24 -3.24
C GLY A 13 3.89 0.18 -4.70
N CYS A 14 3.00 -0.74 -5.07
CA CYS A 14 2.54 -0.93 -6.45
C CYS A 14 2.02 0.36 -7.10
N ALA A 15 1.36 1.24 -6.34
CA ALA A 15 0.86 2.52 -6.85
C ALA A 15 2.02 3.46 -7.22
N GLY A 16 3.00 3.62 -6.32
CA GLY A 16 4.17 4.47 -6.56
C GLY A 16 5.05 3.94 -7.69
N LEU A 17 5.30 2.64 -7.73
CA LEU A 17 6.07 2.00 -8.80
C LEU A 17 5.36 2.10 -10.16
N THR A 18 4.03 1.94 -10.20
CA THR A 18 3.25 2.16 -11.42
C THR A 18 3.39 3.60 -11.89
N ALA A 19 3.26 4.58 -10.99
CA ALA A 19 3.47 5.98 -11.32
C ALA A 19 4.90 6.24 -11.84
N ALA A 20 5.92 5.62 -11.21
CA ALA A 20 7.32 5.74 -11.63
C ALA A 20 7.56 5.18 -13.04
N ILE A 21 6.94 4.03 -13.37
CA ILE A 21 7.02 3.44 -14.71
C ILE A 21 6.44 4.42 -15.76
N TYR A 22 5.25 4.96 -15.52
CA TYR A 22 4.60 5.81 -16.53
C TYR A 22 5.26 7.20 -16.64
N THR A 23 5.66 7.81 -15.54
CA THR A 23 6.39 9.09 -15.56
C THR A 23 7.79 8.93 -16.16
N GLY A 24 8.45 7.78 -15.88
CA GLY A 24 9.71 7.43 -16.53
C GLY A 24 9.56 7.27 -18.05
N ARG A 25 8.54 6.54 -18.51
CA ARG A 25 8.22 6.40 -19.94
C ARG A 25 7.90 7.74 -20.63
N ALA A 26 7.36 8.69 -19.88
CA ALA A 26 7.15 10.06 -20.37
C ALA A 26 8.44 10.93 -20.39
N GLY A 27 9.59 10.36 -20.02
CA GLY A 27 10.87 11.06 -19.99
C GLY A 27 11.05 12.03 -18.83
N LEU A 28 10.19 11.94 -17.79
CA LEU A 28 10.20 12.88 -16.67
C LEU A 28 11.26 12.57 -15.60
N LYS A 29 11.94 11.43 -15.68
CA LYS A 29 12.98 10.99 -14.72
C LYS A 29 12.55 11.17 -13.26
N PRO A 30 11.51 10.47 -12.80
CA PRO A 30 10.98 10.65 -11.45
C PRO A 30 11.99 10.24 -10.39
N LEU A 31 11.98 10.93 -9.23
CA LEU A 31 12.62 10.50 -8.01
C LEU A 31 11.57 9.85 -7.12
N VAL A 32 11.77 8.58 -6.76
CA VAL A 32 10.93 7.85 -5.82
C VAL A 32 11.57 7.89 -4.43
N ILE A 33 10.90 8.48 -3.46
CA ILE A 33 11.29 8.42 -2.04
C ILE A 33 10.56 7.23 -1.44
N GLU A 34 11.30 6.14 -1.20
CA GLU A 34 10.72 4.83 -0.91
C GLU A 34 10.05 4.72 0.46
N GLY A 35 10.48 5.52 1.42
CA GLY A 35 10.11 5.35 2.82
C GLY A 35 11.08 4.42 3.56
N LEU A 36 10.71 4.09 4.81
CA LEU A 36 11.48 3.14 5.62
C LEU A 36 11.10 1.68 5.30
N GLU A 37 9.88 1.46 4.82
CA GLU A 37 9.33 0.16 4.42
C GLU A 37 9.19 0.12 2.90
N PHE A 38 10.18 -0.48 2.23
CA PHE A 38 10.19 -0.67 0.79
C PHE A 38 9.05 -1.58 0.32
N GLY A 39 8.43 -1.25 -0.82
CA GLY A 39 7.46 -2.11 -1.50
C GLY A 39 6.07 -2.16 -0.90
N GLY A 40 5.88 -1.58 0.30
CA GLY A 40 4.59 -1.51 0.98
C GLY A 40 4.05 -2.90 1.38
N GLN A 41 2.73 -3.01 1.51
CA GLN A 41 2.08 -4.23 2.00
C GLN A 41 2.34 -5.47 1.13
N LEU A 42 2.49 -5.31 -0.19
CA LEU A 42 2.79 -6.44 -1.07
C LEU A 42 4.16 -7.05 -0.80
N TYR A 43 5.14 -6.26 -0.36
CA TYR A 43 6.47 -6.79 -0.04
C TYR A 43 6.46 -7.73 1.17
N THR A 44 5.47 -7.61 2.04
CA THR A 44 5.28 -8.48 3.23
C THR A 44 4.23 -9.57 3.03
N THR A 45 3.64 -9.65 1.83
CA THR A 45 2.63 -10.64 1.46
C THR A 45 3.31 -11.85 0.79
N THR A 46 2.73 -13.04 0.96
CA THR A 46 3.18 -14.26 0.29
C THR A 46 2.67 -14.29 -1.14
N ASP A 47 1.62 -15.02 -1.40
CA ASP A 47 1.08 -15.23 -2.75
C ASP A 47 0.09 -14.12 -3.12
N VAL A 48 0.21 -13.58 -4.34
CA VAL A 48 -0.64 -12.55 -4.91
C VAL A 48 -1.32 -13.13 -6.15
N GLU A 49 -2.57 -13.54 -6.02
CA GLU A 49 -3.34 -14.17 -7.09
C GLU A 49 -4.16 -13.17 -7.93
N ASN A 50 -4.33 -11.95 -7.42
CA ASN A 50 -5.23 -10.94 -7.99
C ASN A 50 -4.52 -9.80 -8.73
N PHE A 51 -3.22 -9.92 -9.00
CA PHE A 51 -2.51 -8.95 -9.84
C PHE A 51 -2.58 -9.39 -11.33
N PRO A 52 -3.16 -8.56 -12.23
CA PRO A 52 -3.34 -8.94 -13.63
C PRO A 52 -2.02 -9.27 -14.33
N GLY A 53 -2.02 -10.33 -15.14
CA GLY A 53 -0.84 -10.77 -15.91
C GLY A 53 -0.07 -11.93 -15.27
N PHE A 54 -0.49 -12.39 -14.09
CA PHE A 54 0.08 -13.54 -13.39
C PHE A 54 -1.01 -14.59 -13.13
N PRO A 55 -1.33 -15.45 -14.12
CA PRO A 55 -2.44 -16.40 -14.02
C PRO A 55 -2.25 -17.46 -12.93
N ASP A 56 -1.00 -17.75 -12.58
CA ASP A 56 -0.63 -18.74 -11.55
C ASP A 56 -0.25 -18.07 -10.21
N GLY A 57 -0.55 -16.76 -10.06
CA GLY A 57 -0.09 -15.98 -8.92
C GLY A 57 1.38 -15.57 -9.02
N VAL A 58 1.84 -14.79 -8.08
CA VAL A 58 3.23 -14.33 -7.92
C VAL A 58 3.51 -13.98 -6.47
N MET A 59 4.72 -14.26 -5.99
CA MET A 59 5.13 -13.82 -4.66
C MET A 59 5.17 -12.28 -4.58
N GLY A 60 4.61 -11.72 -3.51
CA GLY A 60 4.54 -10.26 -3.34
C GLY A 60 5.90 -9.56 -3.47
N PRO A 61 6.97 -10.01 -2.79
CA PRO A 61 8.31 -9.45 -2.97
C PRO A 61 8.80 -9.50 -4.42
N GLU A 62 8.60 -10.63 -5.11
CA GLU A 62 9.01 -10.79 -6.50
C GLU A 62 8.28 -9.81 -7.42
N LEU A 63 6.98 -9.62 -7.22
CA LEU A 63 6.19 -8.66 -7.98
C LEU A 63 6.75 -7.24 -7.84
N ILE A 64 7.00 -6.82 -6.60
CA ILE A 64 7.53 -5.48 -6.30
C ILE A 64 8.94 -5.29 -6.90
N ASP A 65 9.81 -6.28 -6.77
CA ASP A 65 11.16 -6.23 -7.35
C ASP A 65 11.11 -6.09 -8.88
N ARG A 66 10.25 -6.86 -9.55
CA ARG A 66 10.02 -6.75 -11.00
C ARG A 66 9.52 -5.37 -11.41
N MET A 67 8.58 -4.79 -10.64
CA MET A 67 8.07 -3.44 -10.90
C MET A 67 9.16 -2.38 -10.71
N LYS A 68 10.02 -2.51 -9.68
CA LYS A 68 11.14 -1.61 -9.44
C LYS A 68 12.14 -1.64 -10.60
N VAL A 69 12.59 -2.83 -10.99
CA VAL A 69 13.49 -3.00 -12.15
C VAL A 69 12.88 -2.40 -13.42
N GLN A 70 11.58 -2.55 -13.62
CA GLN A 70 10.87 -1.95 -14.75
C GLN A 70 10.89 -0.41 -14.68
N ALA A 71 10.70 0.19 -13.51
CA ALA A 71 10.75 1.65 -13.34
C ALA A 71 12.17 2.19 -13.56
N GLU A 72 13.20 1.52 -13.02
CA GLU A 72 14.62 1.86 -13.23
C GLU A 72 15.00 1.83 -14.70
N ARG A 73 14.53 0.82 -15.45
CA ARG A 73 14.74 0.73 -16.89
C ARG A 73 14.23 1.97 -17.66
N PHE A 74 13.18 2.64 -17.13
CA PHE A 74 12.65 3.88 -17.72
C PHE A 74 13.23 5.14 -17.08
N GLY A 75 14.30 5.01 -16.28
CA GLY A 75 15.04 6.15 -15.74
C GLY A 75 14.46 6.72 -14.45
N ALA A 76 13.66 5.95 -13.72
CA ALA A 76 13.30 6.30 -12.34
C ALA A 76 14.51 6.15 -11.41
N GLU A 77 14.72 7.13 -10.55
CA GLU A 77 15.73 7.12 -9.50
C GLU A 77 15.07 6.83 -8.14
N PHE A 78 15.76 6.12 -7.25
CA PHE A 78 15.24 5.71 -5.97
C PHE A 78 16.08 6.23 -4.80
N LEU A 79 15.41 6.83 -3.82
CA LEU A 79 15.99 7.24 -2.55
C LEU A 79 15.50 6.28 -1.47
N SER A 80 16.33 5.26 -1.19
CA SER A 80 16.00 4.18 -0.27
C SER A 80 16.22 4.59 1.19
N TYR A 81 15.46 4.00 2.11
CA TYR A 81 15.52 4.21 3.56
C TYR A 81 15.31 5.68 3.99
N GLN A 82 14.64 6.46 3.17
CA GLN A 82 14.29 7.85 3.46
C GLN A 82 12.78 8.03 3.38
N SER A 83 12.21 8.70 4.37
CA SER A 83 10.81 9.11 4.37
C SER A 83 10.68 10.62 4.22
N ALA A 84 9.59 11.09 3.63
CA ALA A 84 9.26 12.51 3.65
C ALA A 84 8.88 12.94 5.08
N LYS A 85 9.55 13.98 5.59
CA LYS A 85 9.32 14.56 6.92
C LYS A 85 8.38 15.76 6.84
N THR A 86 8.62 16.64 5.86
CA THR A 86 7.77 17.82 5.65
C THR A 86 7.58 18.09 4.16
N LEU A 87 6.42 18.66 3.83
CA LEU A 87 6.06 19.08 2.48
C LEU A 87 5.70 20.56 2.51
N ASP A 88 6.27 21.34 1.59
CA ASP A 88 5.95 22.76 1.43
C ASP A 88 5.32 23.00 0.05
N PHE A 89 4.03 23.30 0.04
CA PHE A 89 3.23 23.62 -1.12
C PHE A 89 2.98 25.13 -1.28
N THR A 90 3.56 25.96 -0.41
CA THR A 90 3.27 27.41 -0.40
C THR A 90 3.77 28.12 -1.64
N LYS A 91 4.79 27.56 -2.31
CA LYS A 91 5.40 28.09 -3.52
C LYS A 91 5.82 26.99 -4.47
N GLN A 92 5.91 27.31 -5.75
CA GLN A 92 6.57 26.47 -6.75
C GLN A 92 8.07 26.82 -6.83
N PRO A 93 8.96 25.83 -6.99
CA PRO A 93 8.69 24.38 -6.95
C PRO A 93 8.32 23.88 -5.56
N ILE A 94 7.53 22.80 -5.49
CA ILE A 94 7.18 22.11 -4.24
C ILE A 94 8.45 21.60 -3.58
N LYS A 95 8.55 21.72 -2.25
CA LYS A 95 9.71 21.21 -1.50
C LYS A 95 9.32 20.00 -0.66
N VAL A 96 10.17 18.99 -0.69
CA VAL A 96 10.08 17.77 0.10
C VAL A 96 11.33 17.66 0.95
N THR A 97 11.20 17.74 2.26
CA THR A 97 12.32 17.51 3.19
C THR A 97 12.22 16.09 3.74
N THR A 98 13.32 15.36 3.66
CA THR A 98 13.43 13.96 4.10
C THR A 98 13.83 13.87 5.58
N GLY A 99 13.78 12.65 6.12
CA GLY A 99 14.08 12.38 7.53
C GLY A 99 15.52 12.73 7.95
N ASN A 100 16.47 12.73 7.02
CA ASN A 100 17.86 13.16 7.21
C ASN A 100 18.07 14.68 6.97
N ASP A 101 16.97 15.45 6.91
CA ASP A 101 16.95 16.91 6.70
C ASP A 101 17.48 17.39 5.32
N GLU A 102 17.64 16.50 4.33
CA GLU A 102 17.86 16.89 2.95
C GLU A 102 16.56 17.38 2.30
N THR A 103 16.69 18.42 1.45
CA THR A 103 15.53 19.01 0.77
C THR A 103 15.64 18.85 -0.73
N TYR A 104 14.63 18.25 -1.30
CA TYR A 104 14.42 18.09 -2.75
C TYR A 104 13.32 19.01 -3.22
N SER A 105 13.40 19.48 -4.47
CA SER A 105 12.35 20.30 -5.08
C SER A 105 11.80 19.63 -6.33
N CYS A 106 10.49 19.80 -6.58
CA CYS A 106 9.83 19.24 -7.76
C CYS A 106 8.73 20.14 -8.32
N GLN A 107 8.42 19.94 -9.60
CA GLN A 107 7.30 20.61 -10.26
C GLN A 107 5.96 19.93 -9.92
N ALA A 108 5.97 18.59 -9.77
CA ALA A 108 4.81 17.81 -9.39
C ALA A 108 5.18 16.76 -8.32
N LEU A 109 4.23 16.50 -7.40
CA LEU A 109 4.37 15.52 -6.34
C LEU A 109 3.24 14.49 -6.45
N ILE A 110 3.61 13.21 -6.44
CA ILE A 110 2.66 12.09 -6.36
C ILE A 110 2.77 11.48 -4.96
N ILE A 111 1.67 11.44 -4.23
CA ILE A 111 1.60 10.83 -2.90
C ILE A 111 1.02 9.42 -3.05
N ALA A 112 1.85 8.40 -2.83
CA ALA A 112 1.52 6.98 -2.95
C ALA A 112 1.98 6.20 -1.70
N THR A 113 1.82 6.80 -0.53
CA THR A 113 2.33 6.29 0.75
C THR A 113 1.53 5.11 1.31
N GLY A 114 0.42 4.74 0.66
CA GLY A 114 -0.41 3.63 1.09
C GLY A 114 -1.11 3.86 2.43
N ALA A 115 -1.44 2.76 3.08
CA ALA A 115 -2.05 2.73 4.41
C ALA A 115 -1.57 1.51 5.18
N SER A 116 -1.48 1.63 6.50
CA SER A 116 -1.23 0.50 7.38
C SER A 116 -2.51 0.09 8.10
N PRO A 117 -2.82 -1.20 8.21
CA PRO A 117 -3.98 -1.66 8.93
C PRO A 117 -3.84 -1.36 10.43
N LYS A 118 -4.95 -1.05 11.08
CA LYS A 118 -4.98 -0.91 12.52
C LYS A 118 -4.95 -2.30 13.17
N GLN A 119 -3.99 -2.49 14.05
CA GLN A 119 -3.89 -3.71 14.85
C GLN A 119 -4.79 -3.64 16.08
N LEU A 120 -5.21 -4.79 16.57
CA LEU A 120 -5.94 -4.93 17.83
C LEU A 120 -4.99 -4.88 19.04
N GLY A 121 -3.72 -5.21 18.83
CA GLY A 121 -2.70 -5.33 19.86
C GLY A 121 -2.83 -6.60 20.71
N LEU A 122 -3.41 -7.65 20.11
CA LEU A 122 -3.57 -8.94 20.79
C LEU A 122 -2.25 -9.73 20.74
N PRO A 123 -1.97 -10.57 21.74
CA PRO A 123 -0.88 -11.52 21.68
C PRO A 123 -0.99 -12.38 20.39
N ASN A 124 0.13 -12.63 19.75
CA ASN A 124 0.25 -13.45 18.53
C ASN A 124 -0.49 -12.91 17.28
N GLU A 125 -1.09 -11.72 17.31
CA GLU A 125 -1.79 -11.14 16.16
C GLU A 125 -0.87 -11.07 14.93
N MET A 126 0.37 -10.64 15.12
CA MET A 126 1.36 -10.55 14.03
C MET A 126 1.88 -11.91 13.56
N GLU A 127 2.02 -12.86 14.47
CA GLU A 127 2.47 -14.22 14.14
C GLU A 127 1.43 -15.00 13.32
N LEU A 128 0.15 -14.71 13.57
CA LEU A 128 -0.97 -15.34 12.87
C LEU A 128 -1.35 -14.61 11.57
N ARG A 129 -0.67 -13.54 11.23
CA ARG A 129 -0.93 -12.82 9.98
C ARG A 129 -0.57 -13.70 8.78
N GLY A 130 -1.55 -13.94 7.90
CA GLY A 130 -1.45 -14.93 6.81
C GLY A 130 -1.77 -16.36 7.25
N TYR A 131 -1.96 -16.61 8.55
CA TYR A 131 -2.28 -17.93 9.13
C TYR A 131 -3.60 -17.93 9.91
N GLY A 132 -4.55 -17.10 9.48
CA GLY A 132 -5.88 -16.97 10.09
C GLY A 132 -6.22 -15.55 10.51
N VAL A 133 -5.24 -14.66 10.64
CA VAL A 133 -5.45 -13.22 10.80
C VAL A 133 -5.14 -12.52 9.50
N SER A 134 -6.12 -11.79 8.98
CA SER A 134 -5.99 -10.99 7.75
C SER A 134 -6.48 -9.56 7.97
N THR A 135 -6.00 -8.65 7.16
CA THR A 135 -6.42 -7.24 7.12
C THR A 135 -6.96 -6.84 5.75
N CYS A 136 -7.21 -7.81 4.87
CA CYS A 136 -7.70 -7.60 3.51
C CYS A 136 -8.63 -8.75 3.09
N ALA A 137 -9.92 -8.55 3.21
CA ALA A 137 -10.90 -9.59 2.85
C ALA A 137 -10.86 -9.94 1.34
N THR A 138 -10.64 -8.95 0.49
CA THR A 138 -10.58 -9.16 -0.97
C THR A 138 -9.31 -9.90 -1.42
N CYS A 139 -8.25 -9.82 -0.61
CA CYS A 139 -7.00 -10.55 -0.87
C CYS A 139 -7.12 -12.02 -0.43
N ASP A 140 -7.59 -12.23 0.81
CA ASP A 140 -7.43 -13.51 1.50
C ASP A 140 -8.75 -14.29 1.65
N GLY A 141 -9.91 -13.67 1.40
CA GLY A 141 -11.22 -14.28 1.67
C GLY A 141 -11.43 -15.61 0.94
N ALA A 142 -10.86 -15.77 -0.25
CA ALA A 142 -10.95 -17.00 -1.04
C ALA A 142 -10.28 -18.21 -0.39
N PHE A 143 -9.28 -17.99 0.48
CA PHE A 143 -8.55 -19.06 1.19
C PHE A 143 -9.35 -19.65 2.36
N PHE A 144 -10.41 -18.97 2.81
CA PHE A 144 -11.22 -19.36 3.98
C PHE A 144 -12.63 -19.81 3.60
N ARG A 145 -12.76 -20.52 2.46
CA ARG A 145 -14.05 -21.06 1.99
C ARG A 145 -14.64 -22.02 3.00
N ASP A 146 -15.97 -21.92 3.16
CA ASP A 146 -16.78 -22.77 4.04
C ASP A 146 -16.40 -22.73 5.53
N GLN A 147 -15.56 -21.77 5.92
CA GLN A 147 -15.16 -21.56 7.32
C GLN A 147 -16.04 -20.49 8.01
N GLU A 148 -16.08 -20.52 9.32
CA GLU A 148 -16.64 -19.44 10.13
C GLU A 148 -15.59 -18.33 10.29
N ILE A 149 -15.94 -17.11 9.95
CA ILE A 149 -15.04 -15.94 9.93
C ILE A 149 -15.56 -14.86 10.87
N ALA A 150 -14.65 -14.21 11.59
CA ALA A 150 -14.95 -13.03 12.40
C ALA A 150 -14.34 -11.78 11.79
N VAL A 151 -15.14 -10.73 11.57
CA VAL A 151 -14.71 -9.39 11.18
C VAL A 151 -14.75 -8.49 12.39
N ILE A 152 -13.63 -7.85 12.72
CA ILE A 152 -13.51 -6.99 13.89
C ILE A 152 -13.50 -5.54 13.45
N GLY A 153 -14.58 -4.84 13.75
CA GLY A 153 -14.76 -3.44 13.40
C GLY A 153 -16.22 -3.02 13.33
N GLY A 154 -16.47 -1.76 13.02
CA GLY A 154 -17.84 -1.22 12.92
C GLY A 154 -17.90 0.05 12.07
N GLY A 155 -16.90 0.29 11.24
CA GLY A 155 -16.89 1.33 10.19
C GLY A 155 -17.21 0.74 8.82
N ASP A 156 -17.23 1.58 7.79
CA ASP A 156 -17.56 1.21 6.42
C ASP A 156 -16.72 0.03 5.93
N THR A 157 -15.42 0.09 6.05
CA THR A 157 -14.51 -1.01 5.65
C THR A 157 -14.90 -2.35 6.28
N ALA A 158 -15.21 -2.37 7.59
CA ALA A 158 -15.56 -3.62 8.25
C ALA A 158 -16.90 -4.18 7.73
N MET A 159 -17.85 -3.32 7.36
CA MET A 159 -19.13 -3.75 6.80
C MET A 159 -18.99 -4.23 5.35
N GLU A 160 -18.22 -3.51 4.54
CA GLU A 160 -17.91 -3.91 3.17
C GLU A 160 -17.18 -5.25 3.11
N GLU A 161 -16.17 -5.43 3.96
CA GLU A 161 -15.41 -6.68 4.06
C GLU A 161 -16.28 -7.83 4.59
N ALA A 162 -17.13 -7.58 5.59
CA ALA A 162 -18.05 -8.59 6.11
C ALA A 162 -19.03 -9.05 5.02
N LEU A 163 -19.60 -8.11 4.26
CA LEU A 163 -20.48 -8.43 3.12
C LEU A 163 -19.73 -9.20 2.02
N PHE A 164 -18.50 -8.80 1.71
CA PHE A 164 -17.69 -9.52 0.73
C PHE A 164 -17.43 -10.97 1.15
N LEU A 165 -17.06 -11.18 2.42
CA LEU A 165 -16.74 -12.51 2.96
C LEU A 165 -17.94 -13.47 3.00
N THR A 166 -19.17 -12.98 3.01
CA THR A 166 -20.37 -13.86 2.91
C THR A 166 -20.40 -14.69 1.63
N ARG A 167 -19.61 -14.34 0.62
CA ARG A 167 -19.47 -15.10 -0.64
C ARG A 167 -18.66 -16.38 -0.49
N PHE A 168 -17.86 -16.45 0.56
CA PHE A 168 -16.92 -17.55 0.78
C PHE A 168 -17.20 -18.30 2.08
N ALA A 169 -17.43 -17.57 3.16
CA ALA A 169 -17.59 -18.12 4.49
C ALA A 169 -18.94 -18.82 4.67
N SER A 170 -18.96 -19.89 5.48
CA SER A 170 -20.21 -20.53 5.93
C SER A 170 -20.97 -19.62 6.90
N LYS A 171 -20.24 -18.78 7.66
CA LYS A 171 -20.80 -17.80 8.59
C LYS A 171 -19.83 -16.65 8.83
N VAL A 172 -20.34 -15.42 8.87
CA VAL A 172 -19.56 -14.23 9.20
C VAL A 172 -20.10 -13.61 10.47
N TYR A 173 -19.22 -13.47 11.46
CA TYR A 173 -19.49 -12.75 12.70
C TYR A 173 -18.91 -11.35 12.60
N VAL A 174 -19.68 -10.33 13.02
CA VAL A 174 -19.18 -8.98 13.17
C VAL A 174 -19.00 -8.67 14.64
N LEU A 175 -17.77 -8.41 15.07
CA LEU A 175 -17.44 -8.06 16.44
C LEU A 175 -17.17 -6.57 16.54
N HIS A 176 -18.01 -5.86 17.30
CA HIS A 176 -17.88 -4.44 17.54
C HIS A 176 -17.96 -4.11 19.02
N ARG A 177 -17.10 -3.18 19.48
CA ARG A 177 -17.01 -2.80 20.92
C ARG A 177 -18.08 -1.84 21.40
N ARG A 178 -18.98 -1.37 20.53
CA ARG A 178 -20.05 -0.40 20.83
C ARG A 178 -21.39 -0.98 20.40
N ASP A 179 -22.47 -0.44 20.95
CA ASP A 179 -23.83 -0.85 20.63
C ASP A 179 -24.29 -0.40 19.24
N GLU A 180 -23.64 0.64 18.69
CA GLU A 180 -23.97 1.18 17.38
C GLU A 180 -22.75 1.13 16.44
N LEU A 181 -22.98 0.74 15.19
CA LEU A 181 -22.00 0.80 14.11
C LEU A 181 -21.74 2.26 13.71
N ARG A 182 -20.52 2.55 13.24
CA ARG A 182 -20.14 3.85 12.70
C ARG A 182 -20.17 3.88 11.19
N ALA A 183 -20.50 2.77 10.56
CA ALA A 183 -20.64 2.67 9.11
C ALA A 183 -21.75 3.60 8.62
N SER A 184 -21.58 4.13 7.41
CA SER A 184 -22.59 4.94 6.72
C SER A 184 -23.85 4.12 6.49
N LYS A 185 -24.99 4.75 6.57
CA LYS A 185 -26.26 4.16 6.14
C LYS A 185 -26.35 4.33 4.62
N ILE A 186 -25.88 3.35 3.89
CA ILE A 186 -26.02 3.29 2.43
C ILE A 186 -27.12 2.27 2.12
#